data_196122755f2a4b05fc61505035defaf1
#
_entry.id   196122755f2a4b05fc61505035defaf1
#
_cell.length_a   1.000
_cell.length_b   1.000
_cell.length_c   1.000
_cell.angle_alpha   90.00
_cell.angle_beta   90.00
_cell.angle_gamma   90.00
#
_symmetry.space_group_name_H-M   'P 1'
#
loop_
_entity.id
_entity.type
_entity.pdbx_description
1 polymer ?
#
loop_
_entity_poly.entity_id
_entity_poly.type
_entity_poly.pdbx_seq_one_letter_code
_entity_poly.pdbx_strand_id
1 'polypeptide(L)'
;FLPVTVHVGRASVRTRADRSGYIDVVVRDHGLEPGWHEARIEAMGAHAVAAKVLIIPEGPRLGIISDIDDTAMVTHVPRVLVAAWNQLVKYSSAREPVPGMAELYSRIQAAHPGTPMMYLSTGAWNVVPTLRSFFSRHGFPSGPALMTDWGTTNTGWFRSGIEHKRTELRRLMIDLPQITWILFGDDGQHDPHIYGEAARHHADRIAAVAIRRLT
;
A
#
# COMPACT_ATOMS: atom_id res chain seq x y z
N PHE A 1 -24.26 0.21 -4.30
CA PHE A 1 -23.57 1.32 -5.04
C PHE A 1 -24.00 2.67 -4.50
N LEU A 2 -23.44 3.05 -3.35
CA LEU A 2 -23.75 4.33 -2.68
C LEU A 2 -23.14 5.50 -3.49
N PRO A 3 -23.93 6.52 -3.88
CA PRO A 3 -23.38 7.73 -4.46
C PRO A 3 -22.52 8.47 -3.44
N VAL A 4 -21.32 8.89 -3.87
CA VAL A 4 -20.38 9.64 -3.04
C VAL A 4 -19.79 10.81 -3.83
N THR A 5 -19.41 11.86 -3.11
CA THR A 5 -18.62 12.97 -3.65
C THR A 5 -17.29 13.02 -2.93
N VAL A 6 -16.21 13.03 -3.71
CA VAL A 6 -14.83 13.12 -3.21
C VAL A 6 -14.31 14.51 -3.53
N HIS A 7 -13.90 15.25 -2.50
CA HIS A 7 -13.32 16.59 -2.58
C HIS A 7 -11.82 16.50 -2.29
N VAL A 8 -10.99 17.00 -3.20
CA VAL A 8 -9.53 17.05 -3.06
C VAL A 8 -9.07 18.45 -3.46
N GLY A 9 -8.54 19.22 -2.53
CA GLY A 9 -8.19 20.62 -2.79
C GLY A 9 -9.38 21.41 -3.33
N ARG A 10 -9.20 22.03 -4.50
CA ARG A 10 -10.27 22.80 -5.18
C ARG A 10 -11.16 21.95 -6.08
N ALA A 11 -10.84 20.68 -6.28
CA ALA A 11 -11.58 19.79 -7.18
C ALA A 11 -12.55 18.88 -6.43
N SER A 12 -13.62 18.47 -7.09
CA SER A 12 -14.54 17.45 -6.60
C SER A 12 -15.02 16.55 -7.72
N VAL A 13 -15.21 15.26 -7.41
CA VAL A 13 -15.73 14.27 -8.34
C VAL A 13 -16.86 13.49 -7.68
N ARG A 14 -17.95 13.31 -8.42
CA ARG A 14 -19.04 12.40 -8.03
C ARG A 14 -18.76 11.02 -8.58
N THR A 15 -18.88 10.02 -7.75
CA THR A 15 -18.70 8.62 -8.10
C THR A 15 -19.66 7.73 -7.30
N ARG A 16 -19.46 6.43 -7.37
CA ARG A 16 -20.21 5.46 -6.58
C ARG A 16 -19.23 4.49 -5.93
N ALA A 17 -19.49 4.18 -4.67
CA ALA A 17 -18.82 3.04 -4.05
C ALA A 17 -19.21 1.75 -4.76
N ASP A 18 -18.29 0.79 -4.82
CA ASP A 18 -18.59 -0.56 -5.29
C ASP A 18 -19.50 -1.31 -4.29
N ARG A 19 -19.73 -2.61 -4.53
CA ARG A 19 -20.60 -3.41 -3.64
C ARG A 19 -19.97 -3.71 -2.28
N SER A 20 -18.67 -3.55 -2.13
CA SER A 20 -17.91 -3.71 -0.88
C SER A 20 -17.73 -2.38 -0.14
N GLY A 21 -18.18 -1.26 -0.73
CA GLY A 21 -18.10 0.08 -0.16
C GLY A 21 -16.80 0.83 -0.51
N TYR A 22 -15.96 0.29 -1.39
CA TYR A 22 -14.72 0.96 -1.81
C TYR A 22 -14.96 1.98 -2.91
N ILE A 23 -14.11 2.99 -2.93
CA ILE A 23 -14.11 4.07 -3.92
C ILE A 23 -12.76 4.06 -4.61
N ASP A 24 -12.77 3.90 -5.93
CA ASP A 24 -11.61 4.12 -6.79
C ASP A 24 -11.99 5.23 -7.79
N VAL A 25 -11.28 6.37 -7.70
CA VAL A 25 -11.60 7.55 -8.51
C VAL A 25 -10.36 8.40 -8.74
N VAL A 26 -10.26 8.96 -9.94
CA VAL A 26 -9.22 9.93 -10.28
C VAL A 26 -9.80 11.34 -10.13
N VAL A 27 -9.16 12.16 -9.29
CA VAL A 27 -9.48 13.58 -9.12
C VAL A 27 -8.38 14.41 -9.75
N ARG A 28 -8.72 15.13 -10.83
CA ARG A 28 -7.80 16.01 -11.56
C ARG A 28 -7.94 17.45 -11.11
N ASP A 29 -6.94 18.28 -11.42
CA ASP A 29 -6.96 19.72 -11.22
C ASP A 29 -7.21 20.14 -9.76
N HIS A 30 -6.77 19.31 -8.81
CA HIS A 30 -6.97 19.53 -7.37
C HIS A 30 -6.22 20.74 -6.82
N GLY A 31 -5.13 21.19 -7.46
CA GLY A 31 -4.36 22.38 -7.08
C GLY A 31 -3.63 22.28 -5.75
N LEU A 32 -3.37 21.06 -5.26
CA LEU A 32 -2.61 20.84 -4.03
C LEU A 32 -1.13 20.73 -4.34
N GLU A 33 -0.32 21.32 -3.47
CA GLU A 33 1.13 21.17 -3.47
C GLU A 33 1.56 19.75 -3.04
N PRO A 34 2.80 19.33 -3.36
CA PRO A 34 3.34 18.07 -2.88
C PRO A 34 3.28 17.92 -1.36
N GLY A 35 2.97 16.71 -0.90
CA GLY A 35 2.88 16.40 0.53
C GLY A 35 1.57 15.71 0.92
N TRP A 36 1.38 15.54 2.22
CA TRP A 36 0.17 14.95 2.78
C TRP A 36 -0.94 15.99 2.95
N HIS A 37 -2.12 15.67 2.40
CA HIS A 37 -3.34 16.47 2.50
C HIS A 37 -4.51 15.62 2.97
N GLU A 38 -5.66 16.26 3.16
CA GLU A 38 -6.92 15.58 3.47
C GLU A 38 -7.89 15.73 2.29
N ALA A 39 -8.44 14.61 1.88
CA ALA A 39 -9.62 14.54 1.03
C ALA A 39 -10.86 14.44 1.91
N ARG A 40 -11.97 15.08 1.52
CA ARG A 40 -13.26 14.98 2.19
C ARG A 40 -14.19 14.12 1.34
N ILE A 41 -14.78 13.12 1.96
CA ILE A 41 -15.69 12.18 1.30
C ILE A 41 -17.08 12.37 1.89
N GLU A 42 -18.04 12.65 1.04
CA GLU A 42 -19.45 12.83 1.39
C GLU A 42 -20.30 11.73 0.76
N ALA A 43 -21.18 11.14 1.56
CA ALA A 43 -22.20 10.23 1.09
C ALA A 43 -23.58 10.68 1.58
N MET A 44 -24.60 10.45 0.78
CA MET A 44 -25.97 10.84 1.15
C MET A 44 -26.42 10.06 2.39
N GLY A 45 -26.90 10.79 3.41
CA GLY A 45 -27.37 10.21 4.66
C GLY A 45 -26.25 9.83 5.66
N ALA A 46 -24.99 10.20 5.40
CA ALA A 46 -23.87 9.94 6.30
C ALA A 46 -23.10 11.23 6.63
N HIS A 47 -22.38 11.21 7.74
CA HIS A 47 -21.44 12.28 8.05
C HIS A 47 -20.25 12.23 7.08
N ALA A 48 -19.75 13.39 6.67
CA ALA A 48 -18.54 13.48 5.88
C ALA A 48 -17.34 12.89 6.63
N VAL A 49 -16.48 12.17 5.95
CA VAL A 49 -15.25 11.60 6.50
C VAL A 49 -14.02 12.18 5.80
N ALA A 50 -12.94 12.32 6.56
CA ALA A 50 -11.65 12.72 6.03
C ALA A 50 -10.80 11.48 5.69
N ALA A 51 -10.08 11.56 4.57
CA ALA A 51 -9.10 10.56 4.16
C ALA A 51 -7.78 11.26 3.82
N LYS A 52 -6.65 10.66 4.22
CA LYS A 52 -5.34 11.20 3.84
C LYS A 52 -5.00 10.86 2.40
N VAL A 53 -4.50 11.84 1.67
CA VAL A 53 -4.00 11.71 0.30
C VAL A 53 -2.58 12.24 0.23
N LEU A 54 -1.70 11.49 -0.43
CA LEU A 54 -0.32 11.89 -0.68
C LEU A 54 -0.20 12.44 -2.10
N ILE A 55 0.18 13.70 -2.22
CA ILE A 55 0.52 14.33 -3.49
C ILE A 55 2.03 14.17 -3.69
N ILE A 56 2.41 13.44 -4.73
CA ILE A 56 3.81 13.19 -5.05
C ILE A 56 4.31 14.30 -5.96
N PRO A 57 5.48 14.89 -5.67
CA PRO A 57 6.06 15.94 -6.53
C PRO A 57 6.35 15.43 -7.95
N GLU A 58 6.34 16.34 -8.90
CA GLU A 58 6.82 16.07 -10.26
C GLU A 58 8.33 15.85 -10.31
N GLY A 59 8.81 15.27 -11.42
CA GLY A 59 10.22 15.04 -11.70
C GLY A 59 10.76 13.69 -11.21
N PRO A 60 11.91 13.25 -11.77
CA PRO A 60 12.52 11.95 -11.49
C PRO A 60 12.89 11.79 -10.01
N ARG A 61 12.54 10.65 -9.42
CA ARG A 61 12.88 10.32 -8.03
C ARG A 61 12.85 8.84 -7.75
N LEU A 62 13.45 8.46 -6.63
CA LEU A 62 13.25 7.12 -6.06
C LEU A 62 11.92 7.03 -5.36
N GLY A 63 11.34 5.83 -5.37
CA GLY A 63 10.20 5.45 -4.55
C GLY A 63 10.45 4.10 -3.88
N ILE A 64 9.79 3.85 -2.78
CA ILE A 64 9.85 2.58 -2.05
C ILE A 64 8.49 1.90 -2.14
N ILE A 65 8.49 0.64 -2.56
CA ILE A 65 7.35 -0.27 -2.42
C ILE A 65 7.78 -1.40 -1.50
N SER A 66 7.09 -1.58 -0.39
CA SER A 66 7.36 -2.65 0.56
C SER A 66 6.15 -3.54 0.73
N ASP A 67 6.39 -4.85 0.67
CA ASP A 67 5.47 -5.79 1.29
C ASP A 67 5.41 -5.57 2.80
N ILE A 68 4.39 -6.10 3.45
CA ILE A 68 4.13 -5.89 4.88
C ILE A 68 4.50 -7.13 5.69
N ASP A 69 3.91 -8.27 5.35
CA ASP A 69 4.04 -9.49 6.11
C ASP A 69 5.43 -10.12 5.92
N ASP A 70 6.12 -10.38 7.02
CA ASP A 70 7.50 -10.87 7.06
C ASP A 70 8.55 -10.00 6.34
N THR A 71 8.15 -8.84 5.84
CA THR A 71 9.03 -7.80 5.26
C THR A 71 9.16 -6.59 6.21
N ALA A 72 8.07 -5.93 6.54
CA ALA A 72 8.06 -4.82 7.50
C ALA A 72 7.69 -5.28 8.92
N MET A 73 6.84 -6.29 9.03
CA MET A 73 6.26 -6.81 10.26
C MET A 73 6.44 -8.33 10.33
N VAL A 74 6.94 -8.84 11.45
CA VAL A 74 7.08 -10.29 11.67
C VAL A 74 5.71 -10.92 11.87
N THR A 75 5.39 -11.87 11.00
CA THR A 75 4.15 -12.65 11.07
C THR A 75 4.47 -14.10 11.43
N HIS A 76 4.51 -14.45 12.70
CA HIS A 76 4.74 -15.84 13.17
C HIS A 76 3.64 -16.85 12.78
N VAL A 77 2.96 -16.63 11.65
CA VAL A 77 1.81 -17.45 11.23
C VAL A 77 2.22 -18.47 10.17
N PRO A 78 1.92 -19.78 10.39
CA PRO A 78 2.10 -20.78 9.33
C PRO A 78 1.30 -20.40 8.10
N ARG A 79 1.92 -20.55 6.93
CA ARG A 79 1.50 -20.16 5.57
C ARG A 79 0.09 -20.60 5.11
N VAL A 80 -0.70 -21.27 5.96
CA VAL A 80 -1.94 -21.97 5.53
C VAL A 80 -3.23 -21.35 6.09
N LEU A 81 -3.20 -20.36 6.97
CA LEU A 81 -4.38 -19.95 7.72
C LEU A 81 -4.78 -18.48 7.49
N VAL A 82 -5.57 -18.26 6.44
CA VAL A 82 -6.35 -17.03 6.21
C VAL A 82 -7.27 -16.69 7.39
N ALA A 83 -7.78 -17.70 8.10
CA ALA A 83 -8.54 -17.53 9.34
C ALA A 83 -7.71 -16.85 10.45
N ALA A 84 -6.38 -17.01 10.41
CA ALA A 84 -5.47 -16.35 11.34
C ALA A 84 -5.34 -14.83 11.08
N TRP A 85 -5.56 -14.36 9.85
CA TRP A 85 -5.52 -12.94 9.54
C TRP A 85 -6.56 -12.12 10.33
N ASN A 86 -7.77 -12.62 10.50
CA ASN A 86 -8.79 -11.99 11.33
C ASN A 86 -8.48 -12.06 12.84
N GLN A 87 -7.76 -13.10 13.30
CA GLN A 87 -7.23 -13.15 14.65
C GLN A 87 -6.02 -12.22 14.83
N LEU A 88 -5.23 -12.03 13.77
CA LEU A 88 -4.09 -11.13 13.76
C LEU A 88 -4.49 -9.66 14.02
N VAL A 89 -5.69 -9.25 13.61
CA VAL A 89 -6.24 -7.92 13.93
C VAL A 89 -6.49 -7.74 15.43
N LYS A 90 -6.89 -8.81 16.14
CA LYS A 90 -7.16 -8.76 17.59
C LYS A 90 -5.93 -8.61 18.47
N TYR A 91 -4.74 -9.02 17.98
CA TYR A 91 -3.49 -9.00 18.75
C TYR A 91 -2.45 -8.04 18.16
N SER A 92 -2.86 -6.90 17.64
CA SER A 92 -1.98 -5.91 17.02
C SER A 92 -0.90 -5.34 17.93
N SER A 93 -1.12 -5.39 19.25
CA SER A 93 -0.15 -4.93 20.26
C SER A 93 1.05 -5.86 20.46
N ALA A 94 0.95 -7.12 20.03
CA ALA A 94 1.97 -8.15 20.19
C ALA A 94 2.86 -8.36 18.94
N ARG A 95 2.67 -7.55 17.89
CA ARG A 95 3.45 -7.68 16.65
C ARG A 95 4.76 -6.94 16.75
N GLU A 96 5.80 -7.59 16.25
CA GLU A 96 7.15 -7.04 16.23
C GLU A 96 7.50 -6.52 14.83
N PRO A 97 8.21 -5.38 14.72
CA PRO A 97 8.77 -4.95 13.46
C PRO A 97 9.93 -5.87 13.06
N VAL A 98 10.13 -6.06 11.77
CA VAL A 98 11.36 -6.67 11.28
C VAL A 98 12.52 -5.73 11.66
N PRO A 99 13.52 -6.22 12.42
CA PRO A 99 14.60 -5.36 12.90
C PRO A 99 15.32 -4.61 11.78
N GLY A 100 15.54 -3.32 11.98
CA GLY A 100 16.27 -2.45 11.05
C GLY A 100 15.48 -1.95 9.85
N MET A 101 14.28 -2.47 9.53
CA MET A 101 13.56 -2.10 8.31
C MET A 101 13.02 -0.66 8.37
N ALA A 102 12.47 -0.24 9.50
CA ALA A 102 12.01 1.16 9.65
C ALA A 102 13.17 2.15 9.50
N GLU A 103 14.32 1.83 10.07
CA GLU A 103 15.54 2.63 9.95
C GLU A 103 16.05 2.67 8.50
N LEU A 104 16.08 1.52 7.81
CA LEU A 104 16.50 1.42 6.42
C LEU A 104 15.64 2.33 5.52
N TYR A 105 14.30 2.26 5.64
CA TYR A 105 13.41 3.10 4.85
C TYR A 105 13.61 4.59 5.15
N SER A 106 13.75 4.94 6.43
CA SER A 106 14.01 6.32 6.85
C SER A 106 15.36 6.85 6.32
N ARG A 107 16.41 6.01 6.31
CA ARG A 107 17.71 6.38 5.73
C ARG A 107 17.65 6.59 4.22
N ILE A 108 16.89 5.76 3.49
CA ILE A 108 16.68 5.96 2.05
C ILE A 108 15.95 7.29 1.80
N GLN A 109 14.90 7.60 2.58
CA GLN A 109 14.19 8.87 2.45
C GLN A 109 15.07 10.08 2.81
N ALA A 110 15.94 9.95 3.80
CA ALA A 110 16.87 11.00 4.18
C ALA A 110 17.93 11.25 3.10
N ALA A 111 18.44 10.19 2.47
CA ALA A 111 19.40 10.28 1.37
C ALA A 111 18.76 10.79 0.06
N HIS A 112 17.46 10.54 -0.13
CA HIS A 112 16.70 10.93 -1.32
C HIS A 112 15.40 11.65 -0.91
N PRO A 113 15.45 12.94 -0.56
CA PRO A 113 14.28 13.69 -0.12
C PRO A 113 13.13 13.65 -1.13
N GLY A 114 11.91 13.49 -0.62
CA GLY A 114 10.72 13.36 -1.46
C GLY A 114 10.46 11.94 -1.98
N THR A 115 11.24 10.94 -1.56
CA THR A 115 10.96 9.52 -1.84
C THR A 115 9.63 9.10 -1.25
N PRO A 116 8.60 8.76 -2.06
CA PRO A 116 7.35 8.23 -1.54
C PRO A 116 7.53 6.81 -1.03
N MET A 117 6.80 6.48 0.04
CA MET A 117 6.67 5.14 0.57
C MET A 117 5.30 4.55 0.23
N MET A 118 5.26 3.33 -0.31
CA MET A 118 4.04 2.58 -0.59
C MET A 118 4.11 1.22 0.10
N TYR A 119 3.01 0.81 0.73
CA TYR A 119 2.89 -0.52 1.31
C TYR A 119 1.95 -1.37 0.45
N LEU A 120 2.41 -2.53 0.02
CA LEU A 120 1.68 -3.42 -0.89
C LEU A 120 1.50 -4.77 -0.24
N SER A 121 0.27 -5.14 0.09
CA SER A 121 -0.03 -6.41 0.76
C SER A 121 -1.24 -7.10 0.15
N THR A 122 -1.28 -8.42 0.27
CA THR A 122 -2.45 -9.24 -0.05
C THR A 122 -3.50 -9.25 1.05
N GLY A 123 -3.27 -8.53 2.15
CA GLY A 123 -4.21 -8.37 3.25
C GLY A 123 -5.42 -7.51 2.88
N ALA A 124 -6.50 -7.63 3.64
CA ALA A 124 -7.74 -6.91 3.39
C ALA A 124 -7.72 -5.48 3.96
N TRP A 125 -8.48 -4.57 3.35
CA TRP A 125 -8.56 -3.16 3.73
C TRP A 125 -8.97 -2.90 5.18
N ASN A 126 -9.71 -3.82 5.80
CA ASN A 126 -10.18 -3.67 7.19
C ASN A 126 -9.05 -3.64 8.23
N VAL A 127 -7.84 -4.08 7.87
CA VAL A 127 -6.67 -4.06 8.78
C VAL A 127 -5.85 -2.77 8.71
N VAL A 128 -6.13 -1.88 7.76
CA VAL A 128 -5.36 -0.64 7.54
C VAL A 128 -5.26 0.24 8.78
N PRO A 129 -6.32 0.46 9.59
CA PRO A 129 -6.21 1.25 10.82
C PRO A 129 -5.18 0.68 11.79
N THR A 130 -5.16 -0.65 11.94
CA THR A 130 -4.21 -1.39 12.77
C THR A 130 -2.78 -1.26 12.25
N LEU A 131 -2.59 -1.43 10.93
CA LEU A 131 -1.29 -1.26 10.28
C LEU A 131 -0.74 0.16 10.44
N ARG A 132 -1.56 1.18 10.26
CA ARG A 132 -1.15 2.57 10.49
C ARG A 132 -0.67 2.82 11.92
N SER A 133 -1.38 2.27 12.90
CA SER A 133 -0.98 2.36 14.31
C SER A 133 0.34 1.63 14.56
N PHE A 134 0.54 0.46 13.95
CA PHE A 134 1.79 -0.30 14.01
C PHE A 134 2.95 0.49 13.38
N PHE A 135 2.81 0.98 12.17
CA PHE A 135 3.85 1.73 11.47
C PHE A 135 4.25 2.99 12.24
N SER A 136 3.26 3.75 12.72
CA SER A 136 3.52 4.95 13.54
C SER A 136 4.28 4.62 14.83
N ARG A 137 3.89 3.55 15.53
CA ARG A 137 4.53 3.14 16.80
C ARG A 137 5.98 2.71 16.61
N HIS A 138 6.29 2.05 15.49
CA HIS A 138 7.61 1.48 15.22
C HIS A 138 8.48 2.35 14.30
N GLY A 139 8.08 3.61 14.05
CA GLY A 139 8.89 4.57 13.31
C GLY A 139 9.00 4.30 11.81
N PHE A 140 8.08 3.53 11.23
CA PHE A 140 8.04 3.35 9.79
C PHE A 140 7.56 4.64 9.09
N PRO A 141 8.12 4.98 7.92
CA PRO A 141 7.65 6.10 7.12
C PRO A 141 6.16 5.96 6.78
N SER A 142 5.43 7.08 6.83
CA SER A 142 4.03 7.11 6.41
C SER A 142 3.90 6.89 4.90
N GLY A 143 2.97 6.03 4.50
CA GLY A 143 2.70 5.72 3.08
C GLY A 143 1.28 5.21 2.87
N PRO A 144 0.72 5.36 1.65
CA PRO A 144 -0.49 4.66 1.26
C PRO A 144 -0.30 3.14 1.36
N ALA A 145 -1.36 2.44 1.77
CA ALA A 145 -1.41 0.99 1.76
C ALA A 145 -2.30 0.53 0.59
N LEU A 146 -1.76 -0.35 -0.25
CA LEU A 146 -2.44 -0.99 -1.37
C LEU A 146 -2.82 -2.39 -0.93
N MET A 147 -4.09 -2.56 -0.58
CA MET A 147 -4.63 -3.76 0.05
C MET A 147 -5.66 -4.43 -0.86
N THR A 148 -6.07 -5.63 -0.52
CA THR A 148 -7.09 -6.35 -1.30
C THR A 148 -8.49 -6.12 -0.78
N ASP A 149 -9.46 -6.27 -1.68
CA ASP A 149 -10.89 -6.29 -1.35
C ASP A 149 -11.35 -7.76 -1.20
N TRP A 150 -11.08 -8.36 -0.04
CA TRP A 150 -11.45 -9.73 0.20
C TRP A 150 -12.86 -9.85 0.77
N GLY A 151 -13.82 -10.21 -0.11
CA GLY A 151 -15.06 -10.82 0.33
C GLY A 151 -14.87 -12.30 0.69
N THR A 152 -15.85 -12.90 1.37
CA THR A 152 -15.84 -14.23 2.00
C THR A 152 -15.75 -15.46 1.09
N THR A 153 -15.31 -15.36 -0.17
CA THR A 153 -15.25 -16.48 -1.11
C THR A 153 -13.86 -17.06 -1.26
N ASN A 154 -13.62 -18.19 -0.63
CA ASN A 154 -12.33 -18.81 -0.34
C ASN A 154 -11.61 -19.57 -1.47
N THR A 155 -12.09 -19.63 -2.71
CA THR A 155 -11.55 -20.55 -3.71
C THR A 155 -10.58 -19.96 -4.74
N GLY A 156 -10.40 -18.66 -4.77
CA GLY A 156 -9.49 -17.96 -5.69
C GLY A 156 -8.31 -17.23 -5.04
N TRP A 157 -8.13 -17.37 -3.75
CA TRP A 157 -7.32 -16.48 -2.92
C TRP A 157 -5.84 -16.35 -3.32
N PHE A 158 -5.14 -17.46 -3.54
CA PHE A 158 -3.72 -17.41 -3.91
C PHE A 158 -3.48 -16.77 -5.28
N ARG A 159 -4.32 -17.11 -6.25
CA ARG A 159 -4.19 -16.57 -7.61
C ARG A 159 -4.51 -15.08 -7.64
N SER A 160 -5.53 -14.66 -6.89
CA SER A 160 -5.91 -13.25 -6.80
C SER A 160 -4.90 -12.39 -6.03
N GLY A 161 -4.19 -12.93 -5.03
CA GLY A 161 -3.12 -12.21 -4.32
C GLY A 161 -1.94 -11.86 -5.21
N ILE A 162 -1.48 -12.82 -6.02
CA ILE A 162 -0.42 -12.59 -7.02
C ILE A 162 -0.86 -11.54 -8.03
N GLU A 163 -2.06 -11.69 -8.58
CA GLU A 163 -2.60 -10.76 -9.57
C GLU A 163 -2.83 -9.36 -8.99
N HIS A 164 -3.23 -9.26 -7.71
CA HIS A 164 -3.30 -7.98 -7.02
C HIS A 164 -1.94 -7.27 -6.98
N LYS A 165 -0.89 -7.94 -6.47
CA LYS A 165 0.45 -7.35 -6.43
C LYS A 165 0.94 -6.94 -7.82
N ARG A 166 0.74 -7.76 -8.84
CA ARG A 166 1.09 -7.44 -10.23
C ARG A 166 0.34 -6.23 -10.77
N THR A 167 -0.96 -6.17 -10.50
CA THR A 167 -1.83 -5.08 -10.96
C THR A 167 -1.44 -3.76 -10.32
N GLU A 168 -1.24 -3.74 -8.99
CA GLU A 168 -0.87 -2.53 -8.28
C GLU A 168 0.55 -2.06 -8.63
N LEU A 169 1.52 -2.96 -8.79
CA LEU A 169 2.85 -2.60 -9.30
C LEU A 169 2.76 -1.94 -10.68
N ARG A 170 2.02 -2.54 -11.62
CA ARG A 170 1.81 -1.98 -12.95
C ARG A 170 1.11 -0.63 -12.90
N ARG A 171 0.07 -0.50 -12.06
CA ARG A 171 -0.65 0.76 -11.86
C ARG A 171 0.28 1.86 -11.35
N LEU A 172 1.09 1.60 -10.33
CA LEU A 172 2.07 2.56 -9.83
C LEU A 172 3.08 2.99 -10.88
N MET A 173 3.54 2.07 -11.74
CA MET A 173 4.48 2.40 -12.82
C MET A 173 3.82 3.25 -13.93
N ILE A 174 2.54 3.06 -14.20
CA ILE A 174 1.78 3.83 -15.19
C ILE A 174 1.41 5.20 -14.64
N ASP A 175 0.85 5.25 -13.42
CA ASP A 175 0.33 6.48 -12.82
C ASP A 175 1.45 7.42 -12.35
N LEU A 176 2.61 6.87 -12.00
CA LEU A 176 3.78 7.59 -11.49
C LEU A 176 5.01 7.34 -12.36
N PRO A 177 4.98 7.77 -13.64
CA PRO A 177 6.02 7.46 -14.62
C PRO A 177 7.38 8.08 -14.30
N GLN A 178 7.44 9.07 -13.43
CA GLN A 178 8.68 9.75 -13.00
C GLN A 178 9.42 9.01 -11.88
N ILE A 179 8.85 7.95 -11.31
CA ILE A 179 9.45 7.25 -10.17
C ILE A 179 10.17 5.98 -10.60
N THR A 180 11.39 5.80 -10.08
CA THR A 180 12.12 4.53 -10.16
C THR A 180 12.04 3.85 -8.79
N TRP A 181 11.58 2.61 -8.74
CA TRP A 181 11.17 1.95 -7.52
C TRP A 181 12.23 1.03 -6.93
N ILE A 182 12.36 1.04 -5.62
CA ILE A 182 13.03 -0.01 -4.85
C ILE A 182 11.93 -0.90 -4.27
N LEU A 183 12.00 -2.21 -4.53
CA LEU A 183 11.03 -3.19 -4.09
C LEU A 183 11.59 -3.98 -2.92
N PHE A 184 10.85 -4.05 -1.82
CA PHE A 184 11.17 -4.84 -0.64
C PHE A 184 10.12 -5.92 -0.44
N GLY A 185 10.56 -7.17 -0.30
CA GLY A 185 9.72 -8.34 -0.08
C GLY A 185 10.44 -9.44 0.70
N ASP A 186 9.79 -10.57 0.84
CA ASP A 186 10.32 -11.76 1.49
C ASP A 186 10.30 -13.00 0.56
N ASP A 187 11.02 -14.07 0.95
CA ASP A 187 11.02 -15.32 0.20
C ASP A 187 9.98 -16.33 0.69
N GLY A 188 9.15 -15.95 1.64
CA GLY A 188 8.10 -16.80 2.19
C GLY A 188 6.90 -17.00 1.28
N GLN A 189 6.68 -16.08 0.35
CA GLN A 189 5.55 -16.11 -0.58
C GLN A 189 6.02 -15.95 -2.03
N HIS A 190 5.37 -15.06 -2.79
CA HIS A 190 5.58 -14.94 -4.25
C HIS A 190 6.41 -13.72 -4.64
N ASP A 191 6.90 -12.93 -3.69
CA ASP A 191 7.60 -11.67 -3.98
C ASP A 191 8.85 -11.85 -4.85
N PRO A 192 9.71 -12.87 -4.67
CA PRO A 192 10.85 -13.07 -5.54
C PRO A 192 10.45 -13.25 -7.01
N HIS A 193 9.34 -13.95 -7.25
CA HIS A 193 8.83 -14.18 -8.59
C HIS A 193 8.21 -12.90 -9.17
N ILE A 194 7.30 -12.24 -8.44
CA ILE A 194 6.58 -11.05 -8.88
C ILE A 194 7.56 -9.89 -9.13
N TYR A 195 8.46 -9.64 -8.18
CA TYR A 195 9.42 -8.54 -8.27
C TYR A 195 10.52 -8.81 -9.31
N GLY A 196 10.95 -10.07 -9.43
CA GLY A 196 11.85 -10.48 -10.51
C GLY A 196 11.23 -10.34 -11.90
N GLU A 197 9.93 -10.64 -12.05
CA GLU A 197 9.17 -10.39 -13.27
C GLU A 197 9.09 -8.88 -13.58
N ALA A 198 8.73 -8.06 -12.59
CA ALA A 198 8.67 -6.61 -12.73
C ALA A 198 10.04 -6.02 -13.15
N ALA A 199 11.12 -6.45 -12.51
CA ALA A 199 12.48 -6.00 -12.84
C ALA A 199 12.93 -6.38 -14.23
N ARG A 200 12.52 -7.54 -14.76
CA ARG A 200 12.84 -7.94 -16.15
C ARG A 200 12.03 -7.17 -17.18
N HIS A 201 10.75 -6.91 -16.92
CA HIS A 201 9.87 -6.28 -17.88
C HIS A 201 9.94 -4.73 -17.84
N HIS A 202 10.38 -4.16 -16.72
CA HIS A 202 10.44 -2.73 -16.45
C HIS A 202 11.77 -2.33 -15.82
N ALA A 203 12.90 -2.76 -16.43
CA ALA A 203 14.24 -2.54 -15.89
C ALA A 203 14.59 -1.06 -15.70
N ASP A 204 14.02 -0.18 -16.51
CA ASP A 204 14.15 1.27 -16.41
C ASP A 204 13.36 1.89 -15.22
N ARG A 205 12.46 1.11 -14.64
CA ARG A 205 11.55 1.56 -13.57
C ARG A 205 11.86 0.94 -12.20
N ILE A 206 12.75 -0.05 -12.16
CA ILE A 206 13.14 -0.75 -10.93
C ILE A 206 14.62 -0.51 -10.66
N ALA A 207 14.91 0.27 -9.61
CA ALA A 207 16.26 0.55 -9.17
C ALA A 207 16.91 -0.65 -8.45
N ALA A 208 16.14 -1.34 -7.63
CA ALA A 208 16.60 -2.50 -6.88
C ALA A 208 15.43 -3.37 -6.42
N VAL A 209 15.74 -4.65 -6.18
CA VAL A 209 14.85 -5.60 -5.52
C VAL A 209 15.61 -6.18 -4.33
N ALA A 210 15.06 -6.04 -3.13
CA ALA A 210 15.60 -6.58 -1.90
C ALA A 210 14.64 -7.61 -1.32
N ILE A 211 15.11 -8.85 -1.17
CA ILE A 211 14.31 -9.97 -0.67
C ILE A 211 14.88 -10.42 0.67
N ARG A 212 14.07 -10.30 1.72
CA ARG A 212 14.38 -10.85 3.03
C ARG A 212 14.27 -12.36 2.98
N ARG A 213 15.33 -13.05 3.41
CA ARG A 213 15.31 -14.51 3.57
C ARG A 213 14.73 -14.86 4.93
N LEU A 214 13.72 -15.72 4.90
CA LEU A 214 13.11 -16.28 6.11
C LEU A 214 13.87 -17.57 6.47
N THR A 215 14.55 -17.58 7.57
CA THR A 215 15.30 -18.74 8.10
C THR A 215 14.38 -19.65 8.92
#